data_8c3af53b0d53da2412894f4c96090694
#
_entry.id   8c3af53b0d53da2412894f4c96090694
#
_cell.length_a   1.000
_cell.length_b   1.000
_cell.length_c   1.000
_cell.angle_alpha   90.00
_cell.angle_beta   90.00
_cell.angle_gamma   90.00
#
_symmetry.space_group_name_H-M   'P 1'
#
loop_
_entity.id
_entity.type
_entity.pdbx_description
1 polymer ?
#
loop_
_entity_poly.entity_id
_entity_poly.type
_entity_poly.pdbx_seq_one_letter_code
_entity_poly.pdbx_strand_id
1 'polypeptide(L)'
;YQLYGEKIVRTCASSGTDYLDLCGEPGWMHKIISECSDDAKKSGSRIIFSCGFDSIPFDLGVLFVQEEAKSKFGAYASKVRGRVRVMDGEFSGGTAASLSATMTALKTNPELFNVLINPFALCEGFQGVQQEDDSKPKHDEELGVWVAPFFMAPINTKNIHRSNVLMNHKYGKSFQYNEMWITGEGEELSLIHISEPTRRIT
;
A
#
# COMPACT_ATOMS: atom_id res chain seq x y z
N TYR A 1 7.58 -0.42 14.31
CA TYR A 1 6.26 -0.66 14.95
C TYR A 1 6.21 -2.00 15.68
N GLN A 2 6.75 -3.07 15.10
CA GLN A 2 6.77 -4.42 15.70
C GLN A 2 7.32 -4.45 17.14
N LEU A 3 8.32 -3.61 17.46
CA LEU A 3 8.96 -3.62 18.77
C LEU A 3 8.20 -2.82 19.85
N TYR A 4 7.52 -1.72 19.46
CA TYR A 4 7.01 -0.76 20.45
C TYR A 4 5.57 -0.28 20.18
N GLY A 5 5.03 -0.49 18.97
CA GLY A 5 3.74 0.06 18.55
C GLY A 5 2.53 -0.62 19.18
N GLU A 6 2.61 -1.91 19.43
CA GLU A 6 1.46 -2.73 19.83
C GLU A 6 0.77 -2.22 21.10
N LYS A 7 1.51 -1.90 22.15
CA LYS A 7 0.96 -1.43 23.42
C LYS A 7 0.17 -0.12 23.26
N ILE A 8 0.71 0.79 22.45
CA ILE A 8 0.07 2.10 22.21
C ILE A 8 -1.23 1.91 21.45
N VAL A 9 -1.22 1.13 20.35
CA VAL A 9 -2.42 0.90 19.52
C VAL A 9 -3.52 0.20 20.32
N ARG A 10 -3.18 -0.83 21.10
CA ARG A 10 -4.15 -1.54 21.97
C ARG A 10 -4.77 -0.61 23.00
N THR A 11 -3.96 0.25 23.60
CA THR A 11 -4.48 1.24 24.57
C THR A 11 -5.41 2.22 23.87
N CYS A 12 -5.06 2.76 22.72
CA CYS A 12 -5.92 3.65 21.94
C CYS A 12 -7.22 2.96 21.54
N ALA A 13 -7.14 1.73 21.01
CA ALA A 13 -8.31 0.95 20.61
C ALA A 13 -9.30 0.71 21.76
N SER A 14 -8.80 0.40 22.95
CA SER A 14 -9.65 0.12 24.12
C SER A 14 -10.18 1.37 24.82
N SER A 15 -9.50 2.52 24.72
CA SER A 15 -9.85 3.76 25.42
C SER A 15 -10.68 4.76 24.59
N GLY A 16 -10.99 4.45 23.33
CA GLY A 16 -11.68 5.39 22.44
C GLY A 16 -10.81 6.53 21.93
N THR A 17 -9.47 6.37 21.99
CA THR A 17 -8.51 7.35 21.50
C THR A 17 -8.14 7.03 20.05
N ASP A 18 -8.18 8.02 19.17
CA ASP A 18 -7.75 7.85 17.78
C ASP A 18 -6.24 7.63 17.71
N TYR A 19 -5.82 6.78 16.77
CA TYR A 19 -4.42 6.48 16.51
C TYR A 19 -4.11 6.62 15.02
N LEU A 20 -3.03 7.33 14.72
CA LEU A 20 -2.50 7.47 13.36
C LEU A 20 -1.00 7.21 13.39
N ASP A 21 -0.49 6.53 12.36
CA ASP A 21 0.95 6.26 12.22
C ASP A 21 1.44 6.33 10.77
N LEU A 22 2.72 6.09 10.59
CA LEU A 22 3.41 6.02 9.30
C LEU A 22 3.86 4.59 8.97
N CYS A 23 3.18 3.58 9.51
CA CYS A 23 3.61 2.19 9.45
C CYS A 23 3.61 1.65 8.01
N GLY A 24 4.74 1.07 7.61
CA GLY A 24 4.91 0.32 6.36
C GLY A 24 5.23 -1.16 6.59
N GLU A 25 4.71 -1.76 7.68
CA GLU A 25 4.97 -3.14 8.09
C GLU A 25 3.70 -4.00 7.98
N PRO A 26 3.34 -4.54 6.78
CA PRO A 26 2.04 -5.19 6.56
C PRO A 26 1.77 -6.38 7.49
N GLY A 27 2.80 -7.12 7.86
CA GLY A 27 2.65 -8.23 8.80
C GLY A 27 2.20 -7.79 10.19
N TRP A 28 2.77 -6.69 10.70
CA TRP A 28 2.36 -6.10 11.97
C TRP A 28 0.96 -5.49 11.86
N MET A 29 0.68 -4.75 10.78
CA MET A 29 -0.65 -4.17 10.55
C MET A 29 -1.73 -5.25 10.49
N HIS A 30 -1.49 -6.36 9.78
CA HIS A 30 -2.41 -7.49 9.70
C HIS A 30 -2.73 -8.05 11.08
N LYS A 31 -1.70 -8.29 11.92
CA LYS A 31 -1.86 -8.75 13.29
C LYS A 31 -2.72 -7.78 14.12
N ILE A 32 -2.38 -6.48 14.11
CA ILE A 32 -3.09 -5.48 14.91
C ILE A 32 -4.54 -5.32 14.46
N ILE A 33 -4.80 -5.34 13.16
CA ILE A 33 -6.17 -5.31 12.64
C ILE A 33 -6.98 -6.47 13.18
N SER A 34 -6.47 -7.70 13.08
CA SER A 34 -7.20 -8.90 13.56
C SER A 34 -7.44 -8.91 15.07
N GLU A 35 -6.56 -8.29 15.85
CA GLU A 35 -6.61 -8.34 17.32
C GLU A 35 -7.30 -7.13 17.96
N CYS A 36 -7.36 -5.97 17.28
CA CYS A 36 -7.86 -4.72 17.86
C CYS A 36 -9.12 -4.16 17.20
N SER A 37 -9.56 -4.70 16.04
CA SER A 37 -10.71 -4.16 15.31
C SER A 37 -11.99 -4.13 16.15
N ASP A 38 -12.26 -5.16 16.94
CA ASP A 38 -13.48 -5.23 17.75
C ASP A 38 -13.44 -4.25 18.94
N ASP A 39 -12.30 -4.09 19.58
CA ASP A 39 -12.13 -3.12 20.67
C ASP A 39 -12.26 -1.70 20.15
N ALA A 40 -11.64 -1.39 19.00
CA ALA A 40 -11.77 -0.09 18.34
C ALA A 40 -13.23 0.22 17.96
N LYS A 41 -13.97 -0.75 17.39
CA LYS A 41 -15.40 -0.59 17.08
C LYS A 41 -16.24 -0.34 18.33
N LYS A 42 -16.00 -1.06 19.43
CA LYS A 42 -16.72 -0.89 20.70
C LYS A 42 -16.47 0.46 21.35
N SER A 43 -15.23 0.93 21.34
CA SER A 43 -14.83 2.18 21.96
C SER A 43 -15.11 3.41 21.09
N GLY A 44 -15.31 3.23 19.77
CA GLY A 44 -15.41 4.30 18.79
C GLY A 44 -14.06 4.86 18.34
N SER A 45 -12.93 4.23 18.68
CA SER A 45 -11.59 4.63 18.29
C SER A 45 -11.36 4.41 16.78
N ARG A 46 -10.71 5.38 16.13
CA ARG A 46 -10.26 5.27 14.75
C ARG A 46 -8.78 4.94 14.72
N ILE A 47 -8.45 3.76 14.21
CA ILE A 47 -7.06 3.29 14.08
C ILE A 47 -6.68 3.31 12.59
N ILE A 48 -5.75 4.20 12.21
CA ILE A 48 -5.35 4.44 10.82
C ILE A 48 -3.85 4.28 10.68
N PHE A 49 -3.43 3.29 9.89
CA PHE A 49 -2.04 3.03 9.57
C PHE A 49 -1.61 3.77 8.30
N SER A 50 -0.29 3.84 8.08
CA SER A 50 0.32 4.30 6.82
C SER A 50 -0.10 5.73 6.40
N CYS A 51 -0.23 6.65 7.36
CA CYS A 51 -0.60 8.04 7.10
C CYS A 51 0.57 8.90 6.58
N GLY A 52 1.66 8.27 6.12
CA GLY A 52 2.83 8.96 5.60
C GLY A 52 2.69 9.41 4.15
N PHE A 53 3.63 10.26 3.73
CA PHE A 53 3.73 10.77 2.36
C PHE A 53 3.83 9.67 1.30
N ASP A 54 4.45 8.56 1.63
CA ASP A 54 4.68 7.41 0.75
C ASP A 54 3.45 6.50 0.56
N SER A 55 2.35 6.77 1.28
CA SER A 55 1.10 5.99 1.19
C SER A 55 -0.16 6.84 1.01
N ILE A 56 -0.33 7.91 1.80
CA ILE A 56 -1.54 8.77 1.76
C ILE A 56 -1.83 9.36 0.37
N PRO A 57 -0.86 9.88 -0.40
CA PRO A 57 -1.16 10.41 -1.74
C PRO A 57 -1.72 9.36 -2.69
N PHE A 58 -1.36 8.09 -2.52
CA PHE A 58 -1.84 7.00 -3.36
C PHE A 58 -3.27 6.61 -3.00
N ASP A 59 -3.59 6.44 -1.72
CA ASP A 59 -4.94 6.08 -1.27
C ASP A 59 -5.93 7.21 -1.55
N LEU A 60 -5.63 8.45 -1.15
CA LEU A 60 -6.47 9.61 -1.43
C LEU A 60 -6.48 9.98 -2.91
N GLY A 61 -5.40 9.74 -3.64
CA GLY A 61 -5.34 9.89 -5.09
C GLY A 61 -6.31 8.95 -5.80
N VAL A 62 -6.39 7.69 -5.38
CA VAL A 62 -7.38 6.74 -5.90
C VAL A 62 -8.79 7.22 -5.59
N LEU A 63 -9.06 7.66 -4.36
CA LEU A 63 -10.37 8.20 -3.99
C LEU A 63 -10.74 9.40 -4.89
N PHE A 64 -9.82 10.34 -5.08
CA PHE A 64 -10.03 11.52 -5.92
C PHE A 64 -10.35 11.13 -7.37
N VAL A 65 -9.53 10.26 -7.98
CA VAL A 65 -9.74 9.80 -9.37
C VAL A 65 -11.06 9.05 -9.51
N GLN A 66 -11.45 8.26 -8.53
CA GLN A 66 -12.71 7.53 -8.53
C GLN A 66 -13.92 8.46 -8.42
N GLU A 67 -13.87 9.50 -7.57
CA GLU A 67 -14.94 10.50 -7.49
C GLU A 67 -15.06 11.31 -8.80
N GLU A 68 -13.93 11.67 -9.41
CA GLU A 68 -13.92 12.32 -10.73
C GLU A 68 -14.51 11.42 -11.83
N ALA A 69 -14.15 10.12 -11.84
CA ALA A 69 -14.71 9.15 -12.78
C ALA A 69 -16.24 9.03 -12.58
N LYS A 70 -16.68 8.92 -11.35
CA LYS A 70 -18.11 8.85 -11.02
C LYS A 70 -18.86 10.10 -11.46
N SER A 71 -18.28 11.27 -11.23
CA SER A 71 -18.88 12.56 -11.62
C SER A 71 -18.98 12.71 -13.15
N LYS A 72 -17.90 12.35 -13.87
CA LYS A 72 -17.82 12.58 -15.33
C LYS A 72 -18.48 11.49 -16.16
N PHE A 73 -18.42 10.24 -15.70
CA PHE A 73 -18.86 9.08 -16.48
C PHE A 73 -20.03 8.31 -15.85
N GLY A 74 -20.50 8.74 -14.68
CA GLY A 74 -21.60 8.09 -13.98
C GLY A 74 -21.26 6.79 -13.26
N ALA A 75 -20.00 6.31 -13.33
CA ALA A 75 -19.54 5.07 -12.72
C ALA A 75 -18.12 5.20 -12.16
N TYR A 76 -17.82 4.40 -11.14
CA TYR A 76 -16.44 4.23 -10.67
C TYR A 76 -15.66 3.37 -11.67
N ALA A 77 -14.37 3.67 -11.83
CA ALA A 77 -13.49 2.86 -12.66
C ALA A 77 -13.24 1.49 -12.01
N SER A 78 -13.36 0.42 -12.79
CA SER A 78 -13.05 -0.94 -12.32
C SER A 78 -11.56 -1.17 -12.09
N LYS A 79 -10.71 -0.28 -12.62
CA LYS A 79 -9.26 -0.35 -12.56
C LYS A 79 -8.63 1.03 -12.47
N VAL A 80 -7.66 1.18 -11.58
CA VAL A 80 -6.80 2.36 -11.47
C VAL A 80 -5.35 1.91 -11.48
N ARG A 81 -4.51 2.62 -12.23
CA ARG A 81 -3.07 2.40 -12.29
C ARG A 81 -2.33 3.62 -11.76
N GLY A 82 -1.68 3.46 -10.60
CA GLY A 82 -0.75 4.44 -10.05
C GLY A 82 0.56 4.45 -10.85
N ARG A 83 1.02 5.62 -11.24
CA ARG A 83 2.29 5.78 -11.96
C ARG A 83 3.11 6.88 -11.31
N VAL A 84 4.16 6.47 -10.60
CA VAL A 84 5.10 7.40 -9.97
C VAL A 84 6.03 7.94 -11.02
N ARG A 85 5.93 9.25 -11.29
CA ARG A 85 6.71 9.91 -12.31
C ARG A 85 8.01 10.49 -11.78
N VAL A 86 7.94 11.12 -10.62
CA VAL A 86 9.08 11.75 -9.96
C VAL A 86 8.92 11.58 -8.45
N MET A 87 9.99 11.16 -7.81
CA MET A 87 10.13 11.16 -6.36
C MET A 87 11.54 11.64 -6.04
N ASP A 88 11.66 12.74 -5.33
CA ASP A 88 12.94 13.29 -4.87
C ASP A 88 13.05 13.12 -3.35
N GLY A 89 14.07 12.43 -2.90
CA GLY A 89 14.30 12.16 -1.49
C GLY A 89 15.21 10.96 -1.25
N GLU A 90 15.54 10.75 0.02
CA GLU A 90 16.36 9.64 0.47
C GLU A 90 15.58 8.76 1.46
N PHE A 91 15.95 7.49 1.54
CA PHE A 91 15.40 6.59 2.54
C PHE A 91 15.75 7.05 3.95
N SER A 92 14.75 7.21 4.80
CA SER A 92 14.98 7.50 6.21
C SER A 92 15.56 6.28 6.94
N GLY A 93 16.25 6.52 8.05
CA GLY A 93 16.70 5.45 8.94
C GLY A 93 15.56 4.58 9.46
N GLY A 94 14.36 5.16 9.64
CA GLY A 94 13.14 4.44 10.00
C GLY A 94 12.70 3.45 8.90
N THR A 95 12.76 3.83 7.64
CA THR A 95 12.43 2.95 6.50
C THR A 95 13.40 1.76 6.44
N ALA A 96 14.70 2.01 6.61
CA ALA A 96 15.71 0.94 6.64
C ALA A 96 15.49 -0.01 7.83
N ALA A 97 15.16 0.52 9.02
CA ALA A 97 14.85 -0.27 10.20
C ALA A 97 13.60 -1.14 10.02
N SER A 98 12.52 -0.60 9.44
CA SER A 98 11.29 -1.35 9.15
C SER A 98 11.52 -2.48 8.14
N LEU A 99 12.32 -2.24 7.09
CA LEU A 99 12.68 -3.29 6.13
C LEU A 99 13.48 -4.40 6.80
N SER A 100 14.49 -4.05 7.61
CA SER A 100 15.29 -5.02 8.36
C SER A 100 14.44 -5.83 9.34
N ALA A 101 13.50 -5.20 10.05
CA ALA A 101 12.57 -5.87 10.95
C ALA A 101 11.66 -6.85 10.20
N THR A 102 11.13 -6.47 9.04
CA THR A 102 10.30 -7.33 8.18
C THR A 102 11.09 -8.55 7.70
N MET A 103 12.33 -8.36 7.23
CA MET A 103 13.19 -9.47 6.80
C MET A 103 13.54 -10.42 7.94
N THR A 104 13.73 -9.90 9.13
CA THR A 104 13.98 -10.71 10.33
C THR A 104 12.74 -11.50 10.73
N ALA A 105 11.57 -10.87 10.70
CA ALA A 105 10.30 -11.52 11.00
C ALA A 105 9.99 -12.67 10.03
N LEU A 106 10.30 -12.52 8.74
CA LEU A 106 10.15 -13.58 7.73
C LEU A 106 10.99 -14.83 8.02
N LYS A 107 12.19 -14.64 8.57
CA LYS A 107 13.06 -15.78 8.95
C LYS A 107 12.49 -16.58 10.11
N THR A 108 11.79 -15.94 11.01
CA THR A 108 11.19 -16.57 12.21
C THR A 108 9.77 -17.05 12.00
N ASN A 109 9.04 -16.42 11.09
CA ASN A 109 7.66 -16.77 10.74
C ASN A 109 7.44 -16.73 9.22
N PRO A 110 7.67 -17.86 8.51
CA PRO A 110 7.48 -17.94 7.07
C PRO A 110 6.04 -17.65 6.60
N GLU A 111 5.02 -17.82 7.45
CA GLU A 111 3.62 -17.53 7.10
C GLU A 111 3.39 -16.05 6.79
N LEU A 112 4.23 -15.15 7.32
CA LEU A 112 4.21 -13.75 6.98
C LEU A 112 4.44 -13.50 5.48
N PHE A 113 5.09 -14.43 4.80
CA PHE A 113 5.27 -14.34 3.34
C PHE A 113 3.92 -14.26 2.63
N ASN A 114 2.92 -15.04 3.05
CA ASN A 114 1.57 -15.01 2.49
C ASN A 114 0.90 -13.64 2.68
N VAL A 115 1.14 -12.99 3.82
CA VAL A 115 0.65 -11.63 4.09
C VAL A 115 1.33 -10.61 3.15
N LEU A 116 2.63 -10.78 2.88
CA LEU A 116 3.37 -9.85 2.03
C LEU A 116 2.94 -9.92 0.57
N ILE A 117 2.70 -11.12 0.04
CA ILE A 117 2.33 -11.30 -1.38
C ILE A 117 0.83 -11.10 -1.64
N ASN A 118 -0.04 -11.25 -0.63
CA ASN A 118 -1.49 -11.10 -0.81
C ASN A 118 -1.89 -9.61 -0.82
N PRO A 119 -2.39 -9.05 -1.93
CA PRO A 119 -2.84 -7.65 -1.99
C PRO A 119 -4.06 -7.36 -1.08
N PHE A 120 -4.78 -8.39 -0.65
CA PHE A 120 -5.95 -8.29 0.23
C PHE A 120 -5.67 -8.67 1.68
N ALA A 121 -4.40 -8.81 2.07
CA ALA A 121 -4.04 -9.28 3.41
C ALA A 121 -4.59 -8.41 4.55
N LEU A 122 -4.87 -7.13 4.31
CA LEU A 122 -5.45 -6.22 5.30
C LEU A 122 -6.99 -6.13 5.23
N CYS A 123 -7.62 -6.94 4.36
CA CYS A 123 -9.07 -6.91 4.10
C CYS A 123 -9.79 -8.04 4.82
N GLU A 124 -9.95 -7.97 6.11
CA GLU A 124 -10.55 -9.01 6.97
C GLU A 124 -11.68 -9.81 6.28
N GLY A 125 -11.42 -11.09 5.96
CA GLY A 125 -12.39 -11.99 5.36
C GLY A 125 -12.74 -11.74 3.88
N PHE A 126 -12.13 -10.75 3.22
CA PHE A 126 -12.36 -10.47 1.80
C PHE A 126 -11.15 -10.84 0.93
N GLN A 127 -11.41 -11.52 -0.16
CA GLN A 127 -10.45 -11.80 -1.22
C GLN A 127 -11.07 -11.34 -2.55
N GLY A 128 -10.43 -10.37 -3.20
CA GLY A 128 -10.86 -9.83 -4.48
C GLY A 128 -10.37 -10.63 -5.69
N VAL A 129 -10.58 -10.07 -6.87
CA VAL A 129 -10.07 -10.64 -8.14
C VAL A 129 -8.56 -10.58 -8.21
N GLN A 130 -7.99 -11.41 -9.08
CA GLN A 130 -6.55 -11.37 -9.36
C GLN A 130 -6.12 -9.97 -9.80
N GLN A 131 -5.04 -9.47 -9.20
CA GLN A 131 -4.44 -8.19 -9.54
C GLN A 131 -3.42 -8.36 -10.67
N GLU A 132 -3.10 -7.27 -11.37
CA GLU A 132 -2.03 -7.28 -12.37
C GLU A 132 -0.67 -7.57 -11.72
N ASP A 133 0.17 -8.31 -12.43
CA ASP A 133 1.57 -8.49 -12.03
C ASP A 133 2.36 -7.20 -12.28
N ASP A 134 2.89 -6.63 -11.21
CA ASP A 134 3.75 -5.46 -11.18
C ASP A 134 5.16 -5.77 -10.63
N SER A 135 5.50 -7.05 -10.54
CA SER A 135 6.78 -7.52 -9.99
C SER A 135 7.97 -7.39 -10.96
N LYS A 136 7.70 -7.08 -12.23
CA LYS A 136 8.72 -6.97 -13.28
C LYS A 136 8.54 -5.70 -14.10
N PRO A 137 9.64 -5.17 -14.68
CA PRO A 137 9.54 -4.10 -15.66
C PRO A 137 8.68 -4.52 -16.86
N LYS A 138 7.88 -3.60 -17.35
CA LYS A 138 7.04 -3.81 -18.55
C LYS A 138 6.82 -2.50 -19.29
N HIS A 139 6.47 -2.60 -20.56
CA HIS A 139 6.00 -1.45 -21.31
C HIS A 139 4.53 -1.16 -20.99
N ASP A 140 4.21 0.07 -20.64
CA ASP A 140 2.82 0.54 -20.46
C ASP A 140 2.34 1.10 -21.80
N GLU A 141 1.59 0.28 -22.55
CA GLU A 141 1.13 0.60 -23.89
C GLU A 141 0.24 1.85 -23.95
N GLU A 142 -0.53 2.11 -22.88
CA GLU A 142 -1.43 3.27 -22.85
C GLU A 142 -0.65 4.59 -22.67
N LEU A 143 0.46 4.55 -21.96
CA LEU A 143 1.32 5.73 -21.74
C LEU A 143 2.50 5.81 -22.71
N GLY A 144 2.83 4.72 -23.40
CA GLY A 144 3.99 4.64 -24.31
C GLY A 144 5.33 4.72 -23.58
N VAL A 145 5.40 4.27 -22.32
CA VAL A 145 6.60 4.36 -21.49
C VAL A 145 6.91 3.05 -20.79
N TRP A 146 8.18 2.86 -20.42
CA TRP A 146 8.57 1.75 -19.57
C TRP A 146 8.26 2.05 -18.11
N VAL A 147 7.76 1.04 -17.41
CA VAL A 147 7.47 1.08 -15.97
C VAL A 147 8.17 -0.07 -15.25
N ALA A 148 8.58 0.18 -14.02
CA ALA A 148 9.26 -0.78 -13.15
C ALA A 148 8.52 -0.92 -11.81
N PRO A 149 8.76 -2.00 -11.06
CA PRO A 149 8.20 -2.18 -9.72
C PRO A 149 8.48 -0.99 -8.83
N PHE A 150 7.45 -0.52 -8.12
CA PHE A 150 7.60 0.53 -7.12
C PHE A 150 7.67 -0.08 -5.73
N PHE A 151 8.65 0.32 -4.94
CA PHE A 151 8.94 -0.33 -3.65
C PHE A 151 7.83 -0.21 -2.61
N MET A 152 6.96 0.83 -2.69
CA MET A 152 5.81 0.98 -1.81
C MET A 152 4.55 0.26 -2.31
N ALA A 153 4.51 -0.19 -3.56
CA ALA A 153 3.35 -0.85 -4.15
C ALA A 153 2.82 -2.02 -3.31
N PRO A 154 3.66 -2.90 -2.73
CA PRO A 154 3.18 -3.99 -1.88
C PRO A 154 2.44 -3.52 -0.61
N ILE A 155 2.69 -2.31 -0.13
CA ILE A 155 2.05 -1.71 1.04
C ILE A 155 0.82 -0.93 0.60
N ASN A 156 0.98 -0.04 -0.37
CA ASN A 156 -0.08 0.86 -0.85
C ASN A 156 -1.26 0.10 -1.44
N THR A 157 -1.00 -0.97 -2.21
CA THR A 157 -2.05 -1.83 -2.76
C THR A 157 -2.95 -2.42 -1.66
N LYS A 158 -2.35 -2.88 -0.57
CA LYS A 158 -3.11 -3.41 0.58
C LYS A 158 -3.95 -2.34 1.26
N ASN A 159 -3.40 -1.14 1.43
CA ASN A 159 -4.12 -0.02 2.03
C ASN A 159 -5.32 0.39 1.17
N ILE A 160 -5.14 0.54 -0.14
CA ILE A 160 -6.19 0.92 -1.09
C ILE A 160 -7.32 -0.12 -1.13
N HIS A 161 -6.98 -1.42 -1.17
CA HIS A 161 -8.00 -2.47 -1.11
C HIS A 161 -8.73 -2.49 0.23
N ARG A 162 -8.02 -2.26 1.36
CA ARG A 162 -8.65 -2.10 2.67
C ARG A 162 -9.60 -0.91 2.69
N SER A 163 -9.18 0.25 2.19
CA SER A 163 -10.03 1.44 2.09
C SER A 163 -11.31 1.15 1.28
N ASN A 164 -11.19 0.45 0.14
CA ASN A 164 -12.36 0.03 -0.64
C ASN A 164 -13.30 -0.87 0.18
N VAL A 165 -12.78 -1.85 0.91
CA VAL A 165 -13.59 -2.74 1.79
C VAL A 165 -14.29 -1.94 2.89
N LEU A 166 -13.56 -1.06 3.59
CA LEU A 166 -14.11 -0.23 4.66
C LEU A 166 -15.20 0.74 4.17
N MET A 167 -15.13 1.15 2.90
CA MET A 167 -16.17 1.93 2.21
C MET A 167 -17.28 1.06 1.60
N ASN A 168 -17.47 -0.18 2.09
CA ASN A 168 -18.47 -1.12 1.56
C ASN A 168 -18.30 -1.42 0.07
N HIS A 169 -17.06 -1.60 -0.39
CA HIS A 169 -16.70 -1.84 -1.79
C HIS A 169 -17.19 -0.75 -2.75
N LYS A 170 -17.00 0.50 -2.36
CA LYS A 170 -17.41 1.67 -3.14
C LYS A 170 -16.95 1.63 -4.60
N TYR A 171 -15.73 1.12 -4.86
CA TYR A 171 -15.16 0.94 -6.20
C TYR A 171 -15.53 -0.40 -6.86
N GLY A 172 -16.33 -1.24 -6.17
CA GLY A 172 -16.68 -2.59 -6.58
C GLY A 172 -15.79 -3.67 -5.99
N LYS A 173 -16.32 -4.90 -5.91
CA LYS A 173 -15.59 -6.08 -5.42
C LYS A 173 -14.53 -6.60 -6.40
N SER A 174 -14.68 -6.28 -7.68
CA SER A 174 -13.74 -6.61 -8.76
C SER A 174 -12.73 -5.50 -9.06
N PHE A 175 -12.64 -4.49 -8.19
CA PHE A 175 -11.70 -3.39 -8.36
C PHE A 175 -10.25 -3.87 -8.41
N GLN A 176 -9.49 -3.36 -9.38
CA GLN A 176 -8.09 -3.64 -9.56
C GLN A 176 -7.26 -2.37 -9.37
N TYR A 177 -6.12 -2.53 -8.73
CA TYR A 177 -5.13 -1.47 -8.56
C TYR A 177 -3.73 -2.02 -8.73
N ASN A 178 -2.88 -1.30 -9.46
CA ASN A 178 -1.45 -1.50 -9.44
C ASN A 178 -0.69 -0.18 -9.42
N GLU A 179 0.57 -0.23 -8.99
CA GLU A 179 1.40 0.94 -8.78
C GLU A 179 2.82 0.65 -9.24
N MET A 180 3.30 1.44 -10.20
CA MET A 180 4.62 1.25 -10.77
C MET A 180 5.34 2.57 -10.97
N TRP A 181 6.65 2.51 -11.09
CA TRP A 181 7.52 3.65 -11.38
C TRP A 181 7.68 3.84 -12.89
N ILE A 182 7.54 5.09 -13.40
CA ILE A 182 7.89 5.43 -14.78
C ILE A 182 9.41 5.56 -14.86
N THR A 183 10.04 4.77 -15.73
CA THR A 183 11.50 4.75 -15.87
C THR A 183 12.00 5.45 -17.14
N GLY A 184 11.11 5.80 -18.06
CA GLY A 184 11.44 6.51 -19.28
C GLY A 184 10.99 5.77 -20.56
N GLU A 185 11.57 6.14 -21.69
CA GLU A 185 11.18 5.61 -23.00
C GLU A 185 11.95 4.35 -23.40
N GLY A 186 13.01 3.97 -22.69
CA GLY A 186 13.89 2.84 -23.02
C GLY A 186 13.94 1.75 -21.96
N GLU A 187 14.07 0.49 -22.39
CA GLU A 187 14.18 -0.68 -21.52
C GLU A 187 15.41 -0.62 -20.60
N GLU A 188 16.53 -0.11 -21.11
CA GLU A 188 17.77 0.03 -20.33
C GLU A 188 17.62 0.96 -19.14
N LEU A 189 16.81 2.02 -19.25
CA LEU A 189 16.53 2.93 -18.14
C LEU A 189 15.74 2.25 -17.02
N SER A 190 14.88 1.28 -17.35
CA SER A 190 14.12 0.53 -16.36
C SER A 190 15.02 -0.34 -15.47
N LEU A 191 16.05 -0.95 -16.07
CA LEU A 191 17.02 -1.79 -15.34
C LEU A 191 17.89 -0.96 -14.40
N ILE A 192 18.31 0.24 -14.80
CA ILE A 192 19.10 1.16 -13.96
C ILE A 192 18.28 1.59 -12.73
N HIS A 193 17.00 1.91 -12.90
CA HIS A 193 16.15 2.33 -11.78
C HIS A 193 15.85 1.19 -10.78
N ILE A 194 15.93 -0.06 -11.20
CA ILE A 194 15.79 -1.21 -10.31
C ILE A 194 17.09 -1.48 -9.56
N SER A 195 18.24 -1.41 -10.25
CA SER A 195 19.55 -1.71 -9.67
C SER A 195 20.14 -0.54 -8.88
N GLU A 196 19.83 0.70 -9.28
CA GLU A 196 20.37 1.92 -8.67
C GLU A 196 19.28 3.00 -8.50
N PRO A 197 18.28 2.78 -7.64
CA PRO A 197 17.10 3.66 -7.51
C PRO A 197 17.42 5.09 -7.02
N THR A 198 18.64 5.34 -6.59
CA THR A 198 19.09 6.64 -6.05
C THR A 198 19.92 7.47 -7.03
N ARG A 199 20.28 6.93 -8.20
CA ARG A 199 21.02 7.72 -9.21
C ARG A 199 20.07 8.67 -9.93
N ARG A 200 20.30 9.97 -9.77
CA ARG A 200 19.67 11.00 -10.62
C ARG A 200 20.14 10.82 -12.06
N ILE A 201 19.20 10.75 -12.98
CA ILE A 201 19.48 10.99 -14.40
C ILE A 201 19.55 12.51 -14.56
N THR A 202 20.78 13.02 -14.68
CA THR A 202 21.03 14.44 -15.03
C THR A 202 20.91 14.63 -16.54
#